data_44f9d0d38d0b31e9075c580e63e9ac05
#
_entry.id   44f9d0d38d0b31e9075c580e63e9ac05
#
_cell.length_a   1.000
_cell.length_b   1.000
_cell.length_c   1.000
_cell.angle_alpha   90.00
_cell.angle_beta   90.00
_cell.angle_gamma   90.00
#
_symmetry.space_group_name_H-M   'P 1'
#
loop_
_entity.id
_entity.type
_entity.pdbx_description
1 polymer ?
#
loop_
_entity_poly.entity_id
_entity_poly.type
_entity_poly.pdbx_seq_one_letter_code
_entity_poly.pdbx_strand_id
1 'polypeptide(L)'
;MNKHHSIMVIILCLTFVIIGCKNVPPVTSGIGSGQMAPGQEYAKYLQVDNQKLGEKLHISDIKSRTNNELLAINLSLTSRYNKSQQLQYQFQWFDQDGFIIEAGKSPWHPLELHGMQTITVAGLAPSTQVTTFSLYVREVPEKFFKF
;
A
#
# COMPACT_ATOMS: atom_id res chain seq x y z
N MET A 1 -6.20 64.70 -12.17
CA MET A 1 -5.53 63.90 -11.15
C MET A 1 -6.61 63.04 -10.54
N ASN A 2 -6.79 61.76 -10.65
CA ASN A 2 -5.94 60.70 -10.88
C ASN A 2 -6.75 59.44 -11.28
N LYS A 3 -7.40 59.41 -12.44
CA LYS A 3 -8.09 58.20 -12.92
C LYS A 3 -7.10 57.07 -13.24
N HIS A 4 -5.90 57.41 -13.69
CA HIS A 4 -4.89 56.43 -14.04
C HIS A 4 -4.24 55.71 -12.82
N HIS A 5 -4.11 56.39 -11.69
CA HIS A 5 -3.60 55.76 -10.46
C HIS A 5 -4.58 54.76 -9.83
N SER A 6 -5.90 55.07 -9.91
CA SER A 6 -6.93 54.14 -9.44
C SER A 6 -7.00 52.83 -10.23
N ILE A 7 -6.84 52.94 -11.57
CA ILE A 7 -6.85 51.75 -12.44
C ILE A 7 -5.59 50.92 -12.23
N MET A 8 -4.44 51.55 -12.00
CA MET A 8 -3.18 50.83 -11.76
C MET A 8 -3.18 50.10 -10.43
N VAL A 9 -3.78 50.63 -9.38
CA VAL A 9 -3.94 49.98 -8.08
C VAL A 9 -4.91 48.78 -8.13
N ILE A 10 -5.99 48.89 -8.92
CA ILE A 10 -6.95 47.80 -9.11
C ILE A 10 -6.34 46.64 -9.89
N ILE A 11 -5.49 46.90 -10.89
CA ILE A 11 -4.80 45.86 -11.65
C ILE A 11 -3.74 45.16 -10.78
N LEU A 12 -3.08 45.86 -9.88
CA LEU A 12 -2.06 45.28 -8.98
C LEU A 12 -2.68 44.40 -7.90
N CYS A 13 -3.93 44.64 -7.48
CA CYS A 13 -4.63 43.79 -6.50
C CYS A 13 -5.22 42.49 -7.10
N LEU A 14 -5.35 42.41 -8.44
CA LEU A 14 -5.97 41.26 -9.11
C LEU A 14 -4.98 40.11 -9.40
N THR A 15 -3.68 40.33 -9.20
CA THR A 15 -2.63 39.32 -9.48
C THR A 15 -2.22 38.44 -8.30
N PHE A 16 -2.91 38.53 -7.14
CA PHE A 16 -2.45 37.86 -5.91
C PHE A 16 -3.34 36.74 -5.42
N VAL A 17 -4.17 36.11 -6.24
CA VAL A 17 -5.07 35.02 -5.82
C VAL A 17 -4.87 33.77 -6.69
N ILE A 18 -3.64 33.30 -6.83
CA ILE A 18 -3.38 31.93 -7.29
C ILE A 18 -2.22 31.34 -6.51
N ILE A 19 -2.40 31.21 -5.19
CA ILE A 19 -1.54 30.33 -4.40
C ILE A 19 -2.48 29.45 -3.59
N GLY A 20 -2.60 28.19 -3.98
CA GLY A 20 -3.12 27.21 -3.07
C GLY A 20 -4.00 26.12 -3.62
N CYS A 21 -3.48 25.26 -4.46
CA CYS A 21 -3.88 23.87 -4.42
C CYS A 21 -2.63 23.04 -4.13
N LYS A 22 -2.34 22.84 -2.85
CA LYS A 22 -1.42 21.79 -2.43
C LYS A 22 -2.06 20.47 -2.82
N ASN A 23 -1.26 19.65 -3.48
CA ASN A 23 -1.53 18.28 -3.88
C ASN A 23 -2.28 17.52 -2.80
N VAL A 24 -3.58 17.38 -2.97
CA VAL A 24 -4.32 16.29 -2.36
C VAL A 24 -3.95 15.07 -3.20
N PRO A 25 -3.34 14.02 -2.63
CA PRO A 25 -3.10 12.81 -3.38
C PRO A 25 -4.45 12.31 -3.89
N PRO A 26 -4.58 11.93 -5.16
CA PRO A 26 -5.83 11.43 -5.69
C PRO A 26 -6.21 10.18 -4.91
N VAL A 27 -7.41 10.17 -4.35
CA VAL A 27 -8.08 8.96 -3.90
C VAL A 27 -8.35 8.18 -5.18
N THR A 28 -7.46 7.26 -5.51
CA THR A 28 -7.60 6.41 -6.71
C THR A 28 -8.63 5.33 -6.47
N SER A 29 -9.89 5.70 -6.63
CA SER A 29 -10.93 4.81 -7.08
C SER A 29 -11.05 5.03 -8.59
N GLY A 30 -10.32 4.27 -9.39
CA GLY A 30 -10.43 4.37 -10.84
C GLY A 30 -9.12 4.03 -11.56
N ILE A 31 -9.26 3.20 -12.56
CA ILE A 31 -8.26 2.81 -13.55
C ILE A 31 -7.73 4.09 -14.24
N GLY A 32 -6.63 4.62 -13.74
CA GLY A 32 -5.88 5.69 -14.37
C GLY A 32 -4.52 5.14 -14.80
N SER A 33 -4.24 5.13 -16.10
CA SER A 33 -2.94 4.82 -16.69
C SER A 33 -1.94 5.95 -16.42
N GLY A 34 -1.62 6.21 -15.13
CA GLY A 34 -0.49 7.02 -14.74
C GLY A 34 0.75 6.13 -14.63
N GLN A 35 1.88 6.53 -15.18
CA GLN A 35 3.14 5.85 -14.93
C GLN A 35 3.39 5.82 -13.43
N MET A 36 3.25 4.65 -12.82
CA MET A 36 3.57 4.44 -11.42
C MET A 36 5.08 4.54 -11.23
N ALA A 37 5.52 5.19 -10.16
CA ALA A 37 6.93 5.18 -9.79
C ALA A 37 7.42 3.72 -9.61
N PRO A 38 8.67 3.41 -9.98
CA PRO A 38 9.23 2.07 -9.80
C PRO A 38 9.03 1.58 -8.36
N GLY A 39 8.41 0.40 -8.20
CA GLY A 39 8.09 -0.20 -6.90
C GLY A 39 6.73 0.17 -6.31
N GLN A 40 5.89 0.95 -6.99
CA GLN A 40 4.50 1.20 -6.58
C GLN A 40 3.47 0.34 -7.31
N GLU A 41 3.88 -0.40 -8.33
CA GLU A 41 2.99 -1.24 -9.14
C GLU A 41 2.13 -2.18 -8.29
N TYR A 42 2.71 -2.73 -7.23
CA TYR A 42 2.05 -3.69 -6.33
C TYR A 42 1.58 -3.09 -5.00
N ALA A 43 1.65 -1.76 -4.82
CA ALA A 43 1.31 -1.11 -3.54
C ALA A 43 -0.12 -1.43 -3.08
N LYS A 44 -1.06 -1.62 -3.99
CA LYS A 44 -2.47 -1.97 -3.69
C LYS A 44 -2.64 -3.33 -3.02
N TYR A 45 -1.65 -4.22 -3.17
CA TYR A 45 -1.68 -5.56 -2.57
C TYR A 45 -1.01 -5.62 -1.19
N LEU A 46 -0.38 -4.52 -0.72
CA LEU A 46 0.25 -4.45 0.58
C LEU A 46 -0.59 -3.62 1.55
N GLN A 47 -0.99 -4.22 2.65
CA GLN A 47 -1.61 -3.54 3.78
C GLN A 47 -0.65 -3.61 4.98
N VAL A 48 -0.59 -2.54 5.77
CA VAL A 48 0.29 -2.44 6.93
C VAL A 48 -0.43 -1.74 8.09
N ASP A 49 -0.04 -2.05 9.33
CA ASP A 49 -0.64 -1.46 10.52
C ASP A 49 -0.46 0.05 10.63
N ASN A 50 0.67 0.55 10.13
CA ASN A 50 1.01 1.96 10.27
C ASN A 50 1.89 2.45 9.12
N GLN A 51 1.88 3.76 8.91
CA GLN A 51 2.61 4.41 7.82
C GLN A 51 4.13 4.16 7.90
N LYS A 52 4.72 4.15 9.10
CA LYS A 52 6.16 3.94 9.27
C LYS A 52 6.60 2.56 8.78
N LEU A 53 5.76 1.54 8.99
CA LEU A 53 6.01 0.21 8.44
C LEU A 53 5.85 0.21 6.93
N GLY A 54 4.86 0.92 6.39
CA GLY A 54 4.65 1.07 4.94
C GLY A 54 5.82 1.71 4.21
N GLU A 55 6.51 2.64 4.84
CA GLU A 55 7.72 3.28 4.29
C GLU A 55 8.92 2.31 4.21
N LYS A 56 8.93 1.30 5.08
CA LYS A 56 10.01 0.31 5.19
C LYS A 56 9.84 -0.92 4.31
N LEU A 57 8.65 -1.14 3.77
CA LEU A 57 8.31 -2.35 3.01
C LEU A 57 7.79 -2.03 1.62
N HIS A 58 8.03 -2.91 0.67
CA HIS A 58 7.33 -2.90 -0.61
C HIS A 58 7.28 -4.30 -1.21
N ILE A 59 6.29 -4.53 -2.05
CA ILE A 59 6.22 -5.72 -2.87
C ILE A 59 7.01 -5.45 -4.16
N SER A 60 8.02 -6.26 -4.42
CA SER A 60 8.87 -6.12 -5.61
C SER A 60 8.45 -6.99 -6.78
N ASP A 61 7.71 -8.09 -6.52
CA ASP A 61 7.22 -8.99 -7.56
C ASP A 61 6.00 -9.78 -7.06
N ILE A 62 5.08 -10.09 -7.96
CA ILE A 62 3.94 -10.98 -7.71
C ILE A 62 3.82 -11.95 -8.88
N LYS A 63 3.81 -13.24 -8.56
CA LYS A 63 3.50 -14.32 -9.49
C LYS A 63 2.24 -15.03 -9.03
N SER A 64 1.30 -15.20 -9.94
CA SER A 64 0.06 -15.93 -9.68
C SER A 64 -0.15 -17.06 -10.68
N ARG A 65 -0.78 -18.12 -10.24
CA ARG A 65 -1.24 -19.21 -11.09
C ARG A 65 -2.48 -19.85 -10.50
N THR A 66 -3.23 -20.55 -11.33
CA THR A 66 -4.29 -21.45 -10.86
C THR A 66 -3.70 -22.83 -10.59
N ASN A 67 -3.95 -23.35 -9.40
CA ASN A 67 -3.57 -24.71 -8.97
C ASN A 67 -4.82 -25.41 -8.44
N ASN A 68 -5.28 -26.46 -9.09
CA ASN A 68 -6.54 -27.15 -8.76
C ASN A 68 -7.72 -26.18 -8.56
N GLU A 69 -7.90 -25.26 -9.54
CA GLU A 69 -8.94 -24.22 -9.54
C GLU A 69 -8.77 -23.14 -8.44
N LEU A 70 -7.77 -23.24 -7.59
CA LEU A 70 -7.48 -22.25 -6.55
C LEU A 70 -6.40 -21.27 -6.99
N LEU A 71 -6.54 -20.01 -6.61
CA LEU A 71 -5.54 -18.99 -6.85
C LEU A 71 -4.33 -19.22 -5.94
N ALA A 72 -3.18 -19.47 -6.55
CA ALA A 72 -1.89 -19.60 -5.85
C ALA A 72 -1.01 -18.38 -6.13
N ILE A 73 -0.44 -17.81 -5.09
CA ILE A 73 0.36 -16.58 -5.12
C ILE A 73 1.76 -16.84 -4.59
N ASN A 74 2.77 -16.35 -5.31
CA ASN A 74 4.13 -16.13 -4.81
C ASN A 74 4.42 -14.64 -4.89
N LEU A 75 4.75 -14.04 -3.75
CA LEU A 75 4.94 -12.61 -3.61
C LEU A 75 6.32 -12.34 -3.01
N SER A 76 7.09 -11.45 -3.65
CA SER A 76 8.39 -11.01 -3.14
C SER A 76 8.23 -9.74 -2.31
N LEU A 77 8.45 -9.85 -1.00
CA LEU A 77 8.42 -8.74 -0.04
C LEU A 77 9.84 -8.26 0.21
N THR A 78 10.09 -6.97 0.04
CA THR A 78 11.42 -6.35 0.16
C THR A 78 11.43 -5.33 1.29
N SER A 79 12.46 -5.40 2.15
CA SER A 79 12.76 -4.38 3.14
C SER A 79 13.55 -3.23 2.52
N ARG A 80 13.09 -1.99 2.76
CA ARG A 80 13.84 -0.76 2.50
C ARG A 80 14.56 -0.26 3.76
N TYR A 81 14.39 -0.95 4.87
CA TYR A 81 14.99 -0.62 6.14
C TYR A 81 16.34 -1.32 6.28
N ASN A 82 17.29 -0.71 6.96
CA ASN A 82 18.67 -1.23 7.10
C ASN A 82 18.87 -2.16 8.30
N LYS A 83 17.82 -2.40 9.11
CA LYS A 83 17.86 -3.29 10.28
C LYS A 83 16.88 -4.42 10.12
N SER A 84 17.10 -5.51 10.87
CA SER A 84 16.14 -6.62 10.94
C SER A 84 14.84 -6.19 11.61
N GLN A 85 13.74 -6.76 11.13
CA GLN A 85 12.38 -6.50 11.63
C GLN A 85 11.70 -7.84 11.95
N GLN A 86 11.09 -7.92 13.13
CA GLN A 86 10.24 -9.03 13.53
C GLN A 86 8.79 -8.67 13.17
N LEU A 87 8.25 -9.36 12.20
CA LEU A 87 6.97 -9.09 11.60
C LEU A 87 6.06 -10.31 11.66
N GLN A 88 4.81 -10.09 11.37
CA GLN A 88 3.84 -11.14 11.06
C GLN A 88 3.10 -10.75 9.79
N TYR A 89 2.72 -11.73 8.99
CA TYR A 89 1.90 -11.51 7.80
C TYR A 89 0.75 -12.49 7.73
N GLN A 90 -0.30 -12.12 7.00
CA GLN A 90 -1.38 -12.99 6.58
C GLN A 90 -1.88 -12.58 5.19
N PHE A 91 -2.38 -13.54 4.42
CA PHE A 91 -3.12 -13.24 3.21
C PHE A 91 -4.57 -12.96 3.57
N GLN A 92 -5.14 -11.93 2.95
CA GLN A 92 -6.56 -11.65 2.92
C GLN A 92 -7.04 -11.90 1.49
N TRP A 93 -8.14 -12.64 1.37
CA TRP A 93 -8.67 -13.12 0.09
C TRP A 93 -9.99 -12.45 -0.22
N PHE A 94 -10.20 -12.07 -1.47
CA PHE A 94 -11.40 -11.35 -1.90
C PHE A 94 -12.02 -11.99 -3.13
N ASP A 95 -13.34 -11.91 -3.24
CA ASP A 95 -14.09 -12.29 -4.44
C ASP A 95 -14.05 -11.19 -5.51
N GLN A 96 -14.77 -11.42 -6.62
CA GLN A 96 -14.84 -10.49 -7.74
C GLN A 96 -15.51 -9.15 -7.37
N ASP A 97 -16.37 -9.13 -6.36
CA ASP A 97 -17.11 -7.95 -5.89
C ASP A 97 -16.33 -7.21 -4.78
N GLY A 98 -15.17 -7.73 -4.36
CA GLY A 98 -14.29 -7.14 -3.36
C GLY A 98 -14.66 -7.49 -1.92
N PHE A 99 -15.57 -8.48 -1.71
CA PHE A 99 -15.86 -8.96 -0.37
C PHE A 99 -14.78 -9.93 0.09
N ILE A 100 -14.41 -9.81 1.39
CA ILE A 100 -13.42 -10.68 2.00
C ILE A 100 -13.99 -12.08 2.19
N ILE A 101 -13.24 -13.09 1.72
CA ILE A 101 -13.58 -14.49 1.88
C ILE A 101 -12.89 -15.02 3.13
N GLU A 102 -13.66 -15.74 3.98
CA GLU A 102 -13.17 -16.32 5.23
C GLU A 102 -12.49 -15.31 6.16
N ALA A 103 -13.14 -14.15 6.37
CA ALA A 103 -12.64 -13.11 7.25
C ALA A 103 -12.19 -13.68 8.62
N GLY A 104 -10.95 -13.33 9.02
CA GLY A 104 -10.39 -13.75 10.30
C GLY A 104 -9.93 -15.21 10.40
N LYS A 105 -10.07 -16.01 9.35
CA LYS A 105 -9.62 -17.42 9.35
C LYS A 105 -8.18 -17.60 8.84
N SER A 106 -7.64 -16.67 8.06
CA SER A 106 -6.25 -16.73 7.62
C SER A 106 -5.29 -16.62 8.81
N PRO A 107 -4.36 -17.55 8.97
CA PRO A 107 -3.43 -17.53 10.10
C PRO A 107 -2.40 -16.40 9.94
N TRP A 108 -1.90 -15.90 11.08
CA TRP A 108 -0.73 -15.04 11.12
C TRP A 108 0.53 -15.89 11.07
N HIS A 109 1.40 -15.62 10.12
CA HIS A 109 2.70 -16.28 9.98
C HIS A 109 3.80 -15.34 10.48
N PRO A 110 4.72 -15.85 11.33
CA PRO A 110 5.88 -15.06 11.75
C PRO A 110 6.83 -14.85 10.56
N LEU A 111 7.47 -13.70 10.54
CA LEU A 111 8.40 -13.30 9.52
C LEU A 111 9.54 -12.50 10.13
N GLU A 112 10.77 -12.96 9.96
CA GLU A 112 11.97 -12.16 10.20
C GLU A 112 12.48 -11.64 8.85
N LEU A 113 12.53 -10.33 8.70
CA LEU A 113 12.99 -9.67 7.49
C LEU A 113 14.24 -8.84 7.82
N HIS A 114 15.39 -9.30 7.34
CA HIS A 114 16.65 -8.60 7.56
C HIS A 114 16.75 -7.32 6.73
N GLY A 115 17.68 -6.46 7.13
CA GLY A 115 17.87 -5.18 6.45
C GLY A 115 18.14 -5.34 4.95
N MET A 116 17.40 -4.59 4.13
CA MET A 116 17.50 -4.58 2.66
C MET A 116 17.26 -5.95 1.98
N GLN A 117 16.70 -6.92 2.70
CA GLN A 117 16.44 -8.26 2.21
C GLN A 117 15.13 -8.30 1.41
N THR A 118 15.10 -9.19 0.43
CA THR A 118 13.88 -9.66 -0.26
C THR A 118 13.62 -11.10 0.11
N ILE A 119 12.39 -11.42 0.46
CA ILE A 119 11.92 -12.80 0.70
C ILE A 119 10.70 -13.08 -0.15
N THR A 120 10.46 -14.35 -0.41
CA THR A 120 9.23 -14.80 -1.07
C THR A 120 8.28 -15.40 -0.05
N VAL A 121 7.04 -14.92 -0.02
CA VAL A 121 5.93 -15.51 0.73
C VAL A 121 4.93 -16.10 -0.24
N ALA A 122 4.39 -17.27 0.12
CA ALA A 122 3.44 -17.99 -0.71
C ALA A 122 2.08 -18.09 -0.03
N GLY A 123 1.01 -18.03 -0.82
CA GLY A 123 -0.36 -18.20 -0.38
C GLY A 123 -1.16 -19.04 -1.37
N LEU A 124 -2.12 -19.80 -0.84
CA LEU A 124 -3.11 -20.53 -1.63
C LEU A 124 -4.49 -20.09 -1.17
N ALA A 125 -5.32 -19.71 -2.12
CA ALA A 125 -6.71 -19.31 -1.84
C ALA A 125 -7.51 -20.44 -1.19
N PRO A 126 -8.37 -20.12 -0.22
CA PRO A 126 -9.16 -21.13 0.49
C PRO A 126 -10.33 -21.67 -0.34
N SER A 127 -10.73 -20.97 -1.40
CA SER A 127 -11.84 -21.38 -2.27
C SER A 127 -11.67 -20.87 -3.70
N THR A 128 -12.45 -21.44 -4.62
CA THR A 128 -12.50 -21.05 -6.04
C THR A 128 -13.18 -19.71 -6.28
N GLN A 129 -13.85 -19.14 -5.30
CA GLN A 129 -14.50 -17.82 -5.38
C GLN A 129 -13.49 -16.66 -5.28
N VAL A 130 -12.27 -16.95 -4.83
CA VAL A 130 -11.24 -15.93 -4.69
C VAL A 130 -10.74 -15.49 -6.05
N THR A 131 -10.76 -14.18 -6.30
CA THR A 131 -10.25 -13.56 -7.53
C THR A 131 -9.06 -12.65 -7.29
N THR A 132 -8.92 -12.12 -6.05
CA THR A 132 -7.79 -11.25 -5.69
C THR A 132 -7.42 -11.40 -4.21
N PHE A 133 -6.34 -10.75 -3.82
CA PHE A 133 -5.78 -10.86 -2.48
C PHE A 133 -5.14 -9.54 -2.02
N SER A 134 -4.83 -9.45 -0.73
CA SER A 134 -3.82 -8.55 -0.18
C SER A 134 -2.93 -9.28 0.81
N LEU A 135 -1.69 -8.82 0.95
CA LEU A 135 -0.78 -9.22 2.02
C LEU A 135 -0.87 -8.19 3.13
N TYR A 136 -1.35 -8.60 4.29
CA TYR A 136 -1.36 -7.76 5.48
C TYR A 136 -0.15 -8.06 6.34
N VAL A 137 0.67 -7.04 6.62
CA VAL A 137 1.90 -7.15 7.41
C VAL A 137 1.81 -6.25 8.64
N ARG A 138 2.21 -6.78 9.79
CA ARG A 138 2.26 -6.02 11.05
C ARG A 138 3.56 -6.26 11.79
N GLU A 139 3.94 -5.31 12.65
CA GLU A 139 5.00 -5.51 13.63
C GLU A 139 4.51 -6.49 14.72
N VAL A 140 5.41 -7.34 15.21
CA VAL A 140 5.09 -8.20 16.37
C VAL A 140 4.96 -7.29 17.58
N PRO A 141 3.82 -7.29 18.31
CA PRO A 141 3.68 -6.52 19.51
C PRO A 141 4.73 -6.97 20.55
N GLU A 142 5.54 -6.04 21.02
CA GLU A 142 6.42 -6.29 22.18
C GLU A 142 5.52 -6.53 23.39
N LYS A 143 5.40 -7.80 23.79
CA LYS A 143 4.75 -8.15 25.06
C LYS A 143 5.72 -7.80 26.18
N PHE A 144 5.57 -6.63 26.75
CA PHE A 144 6.21 -6.33 28.03
C PHE A 144 5.48 -7.11 29.14
N PHE A 145 5.92 -8.34 29.39
CA PHE A 145 5.58 -9.01 30.62
C PHE A 145 6.41 -8.35 31.73
N LYS A 146 5.81 -7.39 32.43
CA LYS A 146 6.30 -6.98 33.75
C LYS A 146 5.86 -8.06 34.73
N PHE A 147 6.80 -8.87 35.19
CA PHE A 147 6.65 -9.70 36.37
C PHE A 147 6.80 -8.85 37.62
#